data_9a0703eb301e41b5d9b4180527c66451
#
_entry.id   9a0703eb301e41b5d9b4180527c66451
#
_cell.length_a   1.000
_cell.length_b   1.000
_cell.length_c   1.000
_cell.angle_alpha   90.00
_cell.angle_beta   90.00
_cell.angle_gamma   90.00
#
_symmetry.space_group_name_H-M   'P 1'
#
loop_
_entity.id
_entity.type
_entity.pdbx_description
1 polymer ?
#
loop_
_entity_poly.entity_id
_entity_poly.type
_entity_poly.pdbx_seq_one_letter_code
_entity_poly.pdbx_strand_id
1 'polypeptide(L)'
;QGVKFDIGHGMSSFDFGVAETAVGEGFLPDSISTDFYVRHAHSSPRHDMPRTISKLLAVGMNEADAFERATLTPAQTLGLDEEVGTLAIGSEADMAVIRWNPDADPLIDVAGNERSGGCWEPVLTVRAGEVIPVSTPE
;
A
#
# COMPACT_ATOMS: atom_id res chain seq x y z
N GLN A 1 19.02 8.57 14.38
CA GLN A 1 20.25 8.31 13.61
C GLN A 1 20.01 8.22 12.10
N GLY A 2 18.85 8.63 11.58
CA GLY A 2 18.57 8.77 10.16
C GLY A 2 18.33 7.45 9.39
N VAL A 3 18.18 6.32 10.06
CA VAL A 3 17.78 5.06 9.44
C VAL A 3 16.28 5.14 9.13
N LYS A 4 15.91 4.86 7.88
CA LYS A 4 14.54 4.76 7.43
C LYS A 4 14.09 3.30 7.41
N PHE A 5 12.84 3.05 7.82
CA PHE A 5 12.24 1.73 7.82
C PHE A 5 11.15 1.68 6.76
N ASP A 6 11.28 0.76 5.82
CA ASP A 6 10.24 0.42 4.87
C ASP A 6 9.55 -0.87 5.31
N ILE A 7 8.22 -0.92 5.21
CA ILE A 7 7.50 -2.16 5.38
C ILE A 7 7.31 -2.83 4.00
N GLY A 8 8.28 -3.66 3.64
CA GLY A 8 8.18 -4.52 2.47
C GLY A 8 7.23 -5.67 2.78
N HIS A 9 5.97 -5.55 2.33
CA HIS A 9 4.93 -6.49 2.72
C HIS A 9 5.23 -7.92 2.29
N GLY A 10 5.64 -8.15 1.04
CA GLY A 10 5.79 -9.50 0.48
C GLY A 10 4.63 -10.43 0.81
N MET A 11 4.44 -11.52 0.09
CA MET A 11 3.38 -12.48 0.42
C MET A 11 3.71 -13.39 1.61
N SER A 12 4.94 -13.39 2.08
CA SER A 12 5.45 -14.33 3.08
C SER A 12 6.11 -13.66 4.29
N SER A 13 5.92 -12.38 4.49
CA SER A 13 6.60 -11.62 5.55
C SER A 13 5.68 -10.78 6.44
N PHE A 14 4.45 -10.53 6.06
CA PHE A 14 3.52 -9.72 6.86
C PHE A 14 2.76 -10.60 7.86
N ASP A 15 2.85 -10.26 9.14
CA ASP A 15 2.12 -10.87 10.25
C ASP A 15 1.30 -9.81 10.99
N PHE A 16 -0.01 -10.05 11.16
CA PHE A 16 -0.91 -9.09 11.82
C PHE A 16 -0.54 -8.83 13.28
N GLY A 17 -0.16 -9.86 14.03
CA GLY A 17 0.15 -9.71 15.45
C GLY A 17 1.39 -8.85 15.68
N VAL A 18 2.42 -9.03 14.86
CA VAL A 18 3.63 -8.19 14.86
C VAL A 18 3.30 -6.76 14.47
N ALA A 19 2.52 -6.58 13.39
CA ALA A 19 2.15 -5.24 12.92
C ALA A 19 1.25 -4.50 13.92
N GLU A 20 0.26 -5.18 14.52
CA GLU A 20 -0.62 -4.62 15.58
C GLU A 20 0.22 -4.16 16.80
N THR A 21 1.19 -4.97 17.20
CA THR A 21 2.08 -4.60 18.31
C THR A 21 2.91 -3.37 17.96
N ALA A 22 3.55 -3.34 16.80
CA ALA A 22 4.37 -2.23 16.37
C ALA A 22 3.57 -0.92 16.27
N VAL A 23 2.41 -0.96 15.61
CA VAL A 23 1.52 0.21 15.47
C VAL A 23 1.01 0.67 16.85
N GLY A 24 0.60 -0.28 17.70
CA GLY A 24 0.12 0.01 19.06
C GLY A 24 1.17 0.65 19.96
N GLU A 25 2.45 0.35 19.77
CA GLU A 25 3.58 0.96 20.46
C GLU A 25 4.07 2.28 19.80
N GLY A 26 3.43 2.71 18.71
CA GLY A 26 3.79 3.93 17.98
C GLY A 26 4.99 3.75 17.04
N PHE A 27 5.44 2.52 16.82
CA PHE A 27 6.48 2.23 15.83
C PHE A 27 5.84 2.09 14.44
N LEU A 28 5.85 3.18 13.67
CA LEU A 28 5.34 3.22 12.31
C LEU A 28 6.49 3.15 11.30
N PRO A 29 6.31 2.49 10.15
CA PRO A 29 7.31 2.51 9.08
C PRO A 29 7.42 3.92 8.50
N ASP A 30 8.58 4.31 8.00
CA ASP A 30 8.74 5.57 7.26
C ASP A 30 8.08 5.49 5.88
N SER A 31 8.13 4.33 5.23
CA SER A 31 7.50 4.08 3.94
C SER A 31 6.82 2.71 3.88
N ILE A 32 5.94 2.56 2.91
CA ILE A 32 5.19 1.33 2.65
C ILE A 32 5.48 0.89 1.22
N SER A 33 5.93 -0.34 1.05
CA SER A 33 6.11 -0.98 -0.25
C SER A 33 5.44 -2.35 -0.29
N THR A 34 5.25 -2.88 -1.50
CA THR A 34 4.60 -4.17 -1.69
C THR A 34 5.57 -5.34 -1.69
N ASP A 35 6.87 -5.09 -1.91
CA ASP A 35 7.82 -6.15 -2.24
C ASP A 35 7.29 -7.05 -3.39
N PHE A 36 6.73 -6.39 -4.42
CA PHE A 36 6.10 -7.10 -5.55
C PHE A 36 7.16 -7.66 -6.49
N TYR A 37 7.04 -8.95 -6.82
CA TYR A 37 7.88 -9.61 -7.80
C TYR A 37 7.09 -10.62 -8.65
N VAL A 38 7.70 -11.20 -9.68
CA VAL A 38 7.03 -11.96 -10.75
C VAL A 38 5.99 -12.99 -10.26
N ARG A 39 6.28 -13.74 -9.20
CA ARG A 39 5.32 -14.74 -8.68
C ARG A 39 4.04 -14.10 -8.12
N HIS A 40 4.05 -12.79 -7.79
CA HIS A 40 2.88 -12.08 -7.27
C HIS A 40 1.93 -11.63 -8.38
N ALA A 41 2.39 -11.58 -9.63
CA ALA A 41 1.60 -11.08 -10.76
C ALA A 41 0.30 -11.87 -10.99
N HIS A 42 0.30 -13.14 -10.59
CA HIS A 42 -0.84 -14.05 -10.74
C HIS A 42 -1.35 -14.58 -9.39
N SER A 43 -1.06 -13.87 -8.30
CA SER A 43 -1.52 -14.30 -6.97
C SER A 43 -3.02 -14.10 -6.79
N SER A 44 -3.64 -15.03 -6.09
CA SER A 44 -5.01 -14.89 -5.59
C SER A 44 -5.00 -15.15 -4.07
N PRO A 45 -5.46 -14.21 -3.26
CA PRO A 45 -5.92 -12.87 -3.63
C PRO A 45 -4.80 -12.00 -4.22
N ARG A 46 -5.19 -10.95 -4.96
CA ARG A 46 -4.24 -10.00 -5.58
C ARG A 46 -3.30 -9.41 -4.53
N HIS A 47 -2.01 -9.31 -4.87
CA HIS A 47 -1.01 -8.62 -4.07
C HIS A 47 -0.67 -7.28 -4.73
N ASP A 48 -1.14 -6.19 -4.15
CA ASP A 48 -0.95 -4.83 -4.66
C ASP A 48 -0.87 -3.80 -3.53
N MET A 49 -0.57 -2.55 -3.87
CA MET A 49 -0.44 -1.46 -2.90
C MET A 49 -1.75 -1.17 -2.16
N PRO A 50 -2.94 -1.08 -2.81
CA PRO A 50 -4.19 -0.87 -2.09
C PRO A 50 -4.47 -1.93 -1.03
N ARG A 51 -4.19 -3.21 -1.33
CA ARG A 51 -4.35 -4.30 -0.36
C ARG A 51 -3.33 -4.23 0.76
N THR A 52 -2.09 -3.83 0.46
CA THR A 52 -1.05 -3.62 1.48
C THR A 52 -1.44 -2.51 2.44
N ILE A 53 -1.90 -1.37 1.92
CA ILE A 53 -2.43 -0.27 2.74
C ILE A 53 -3.59 -0.77 3.61
N SER A 54 -4.55 -1.50 3.03
CA SER A 54 -5.71 -2.02 3.76
C SER A 54 -5.31 -2.91 4.96
N LYS A 55 -4.26 -3.72 4.84
CA LYS A 55 -3.73 -4.51 5.95
C LYS A 55 -3.17 -3.62 7.07
N LEU A 56 -2.52 -2.52 6.73
CA LEU A 56 -2.00 -1.58 7.72
C LEU A 56 -3.12 -0.81 8.43
N LEU A 57 -4.19 -0.46 7.70
CA LEU A 57 -5.40 0.09 8.32
C LEU A 57 -6.04 -0.90 9.28
N ALA A 58 -6.11 -2.18 8.90
CA ALA A 58 -6.70 -3.24 9.73
C ALA A 58 -5.93 -3.46 11.05
N VAL A 59 -4.66 -3.11 11.12
CA VAL A 59 -3.84 -3.15 12.36
C VAL A 59 -3.81 -1.82 13.11
N GLY A 60 -4.62 -0.85 12.70
CA GLY A 60 -4.80 0.41 13.44
C GLY A 60 -3.96 1.59 12.96
N MET A 61 -3.25 1.49 11.83
CA MET A 61 -2.61 2.66 11.23
C MET A 61 -3.66 3.67 10.76
N ASN A 62 -3.39 4.96 10.96
CA ASN A 62 -4.26 6.02 10.44
C ASN A 62 -4.22 6.04 8.90
N GLU A 63 -5.38 6.30 8.29
CA GLU A 63 -5.51 6.27 6.83
C GLU A 63 -4.65 7.32 6.14
N ALA A 64 -4.64 8.56 6.63
CA ALA A 64 -3.82 9.62 6.05
C ALA A 64 -2.32 9.27 6.14
N ASP A 65 -1.88 8.74 7.29
CA ASP A 65 -0.49 8.28 7.47
C ASP A 65 -0.13 7.14 6.51
N ALA A 66 -1.03 6.19 6.30
CA ALA A 66 -0.78 5.06 5.41
C ALA A 66 -0.63 5.51 3.95
N PHE A 67 -1.48 6.44 3.48
CA PHE A 67 -1.37 6.99 2.13
C PHE A 67 -0.13 7.87 1.97
N GLU A 68 0.19 8.72 2.93
CA GLU A 68 1.39 9.57 2.89
C GLU A 68 2.67 8.72 2.79
N ARG A 69 2.75 7.63 3.57
CA ARG A 69 3.88 6.69 3.59
C ARG A 69 3.97 5.81 2.35
N ALA A 70 2.91 5.72 1.56
CA ALA A 70 2.90 5.03 0.27
C ALA A 70 3.14 5.97 -0.92
N THR A 71 3.18 7.30 -0.72
CA THR A 71 3.26 8.31 -1.78
C THR A 71 4.33 9.36 -1.52
N LEU A 72 4.04 10.35 -0.69
CA LEU A 72 4.92 11.49 -0.45
C LEU A 72 6.23 11.10 0.26
N THR A 73 6.16 10.31 1.32
CA THR A 73 7.35 9.98 2.11
C THR A 73 8.40 9.19 1.32
N PRO A 74 8.05 8.18 0.50
CA PRO A 74 9.03 7.56 -0.39
C PRO A 74 9.58 8.52 -1.44
N ALA A 75 8.78 9.44 -2.00
CA ALA A 75 9.26 10.47 -2.91
C ALA A 75 10.31 11.37 -2.24
N GLN A 76 10.05 11.86 -1.03
CA GLN A 76 11.00 12.64 -0.23
C GLN A 76 12.28 11.87 0.08
N THR A 77 12.14 10.59 0.41
CA THR A 77 13.30 9.74 0.73
C THR A 77 14.23 9.58 -0.48
N LEU A 78 13.66 9.59 -1.69
CA LEU A 78 14.37 9.49 -2.97
C LEU A 78 14.78 10.86 -3.54
N GLY A 79 14.35 11.98 -2.96
CA GLY A 79 14.58 13.33 -3.46
C GLY A 79 13.78 13.64 -4.73
N LEU A 80 12.60 13.05 -4.88
CA LEU A 80 11.70 13.18 -6.04
C LEU A 80 10.39 13.90 -5.70
N ASP A 81 10.27 14.49 -4.51
CA ASP A 81 9.02 15.07 -3.99
C ASP A 81 8.60 16.36 -4.68
N GLU A 82 9.48 16.98 -5.47
CA GLU A 82 9.10 18.07 -6.38
C GLU A 82 8.43 17.58 -7.68
N GLU A 83 8.63 16.30 -8.03
CA GLU A 83 8.15 15.70 -9.28
C GLU A 83 6.94 14.80 -9.07
N VAL A 84 6.98 13.94 -8.03
CA VAL A 84 5.98 12.91 -7.77
C VAL A 84 5.59 12.83 -6.28
N GLY A 85 4.60 11.99 -5.96
CA GLY A 85 4.16 11.72 -4.57
C GLY A 85 3.03 12.61 -4.09
N THR A 86 2.64 13.63 -4.87
CA THR A 86 1.51 14.53 -4.59
C THR A 86 0.66 14.79 -5.82
N LEU A 87 -0.52 15.39 -5.63
CA LEU A 87 -1.40 15.88 -6.70
C LEU A 87 -1.27 17.41 -6.86
N ALA A 88 -0.11 17.98 -6.52
CA ALA A 88 0.12 19.40 -6.64
C ALA A 88 0.17 19.83 -8.13
N ILE A 89 -0.20 21.08 -8.40
CA ILE A 89 -0.10 21.65 -9.75
C ILE A 89 1.39 21.73 -10.13
N GLY A 90 1.75 21.11 -11.26
CA GLY A 90 3.12 21.05 -11.75
C GLY A 90 3.83 19.72 -11.48
N SER A 91 3.29 18.87 -10.61
CA SER A 91 3.79 17.48 -10.46
C SER A 91 3.46 16.65 -11.68
N GLU A 92 4.21 15.54 -11.86
CA GLU A 92 3.89 14.53 -12.88
C GLU A 92 2.44 14.04 -12.70
N ALA A 93 1.76 13.81 -13.82
CA ALA A 93 0.37 13.35 -13.81
C ALA A 93 0.27 11.84 -13.54
N ASP A 94 0.83 11.41 -12.41
CA ASP A 94 0.80 10.05 -11.89
C ASP A 94 -0.27 9.93 -10.81
N MET A 95 -1.34 9.18 -11.08
CA MET A 95 -2.49 9.06 -10.18
C MET A 95 -2.97 7.63 -10.10
N ALA A 96 -3.39 7.22 -8.90
CA ALA A 96 -4.16 5.99 -8.70
C ALA A 96 -5.55 6.35 -8.18
N VAL A 97 -6.57 5.83 -8.85
CA VAL A 97 -7.95 5.88 -8.37
C VAL A 97 -8.25 4.53 -7.72
N ILE A 98 -8.64 4.56 -6.46
CA ILE A 98 -9.00 3.38 -5.69
C ILE A 98 -10.40 3.53 -5.12
N ARG A 99 -11.04 2.42 -4.83
CA ARG A 99 -12.39 2.37 -4.24
C ARG A 99 -12.37 1.49 -3.02
N TRP A 100 -13.01 1.95 -1.95
CA TRP A 100 -13.25 1.12 -0.79
C TRP A 100 -14.35 0.08 -1.07
N ASN A 101 -14.03 -1.19 -0.86
CA ASN A 101 -14.98 -2.30 -0.91
C ASN A 101 -15.18 -2.85 0.51
N PRO A 102 -16.32 -2.54 1.18
CA PRO A 102 -16.59 -3.03 2.53
C PRO A 102 -16.89 -4.53 2.59
N ASP A 103 -17.27 -5.13 1.46
CA ASP A 103 -17.64 -6.54 1.33
C ASP A 103 -16.51 -7.39 0.74
N ALA A 104 -15.28 -6.85 0.70
CA ALA A 104 -14.12 -7.57 0.20
C ALA A 104 -13.82 -8.81 1.05
N ASP A 105 -13.25 -9.84 0.41
CA ASP A 105 -12.73 -11.00 1.10
C ASP A 105 -11.75 -10.59 2.21
N PRO A 106 -11.72 -11.33 3.34
CA PRO A 106 -10.81 -11.04 4.43
C PRO A 106 -9.35 -10.87 3.98
N LEU A 107 -8.67 -9.96 4.64
CA LEU A 107 -7.23 -9.79 4.50
C LEU A 107 -6.53 -10.91 5.26
N ILE A 108 -5.57 -11.59 4.62
CA ILE A 108 -4.89 -12.77 5.18
C ILE A 108 -3.40 -12.47 5.34
N ASP A 109 -2.81 -12.81 6.47
CA ASP A 109 -1.38 -12.71 6.73
C ASP A 109 -0.59 -14.00 6.39
N VAL A 110 0.70 -14.00 6.66
CA VAL A 110 1.59 -15.14 6.39
C VAL A 110 1.24 -16.39 7.22
N ALA A 111 0.66 -16.21 8.41
CA ALA A 111 0.25 -17.29 9.32
C ALA A 111 -1.18 -17.80 9.06
N GLY A 112 -1.90 -17.19 8.09
CA GLY A 112 -3.29 -17.50 7.78
C GLY A 112 -4.30 -16.80 8.70
N ASN A 113 -3.86 -15.83 9.51
CA ASN A 113 -4.80 -15.04 10.30
C ASN A 113 -5.57 -14.09 9.39
N GLU A 114 -6.83 -13.86 9.71
CA GLU A 114 -7.75 -13.06 8.92
C GLU A 114 -8.12 -11.75 9.63
N ARG A 115 -8.33 -10.69 8.83
CA ARG A 115 -8.95 -9.44 9.27
C ARG A 115 -10.02 -9.05 8.26
N SER A 116 -11.27 -8.95 8.73
CA SER A 116 -12.41 -8.47 7.96
C SER A 116 -12.59 -6.97 8.18
N GLY A 117 -13.35 -6.33 7.31
CA GLY A 117 -13.71 -4.91 7.45
C GLY A 117 -13.56 -4.10 6.18
N GLY A 118 -13.18 -4.76 5.08
CA GLY A 118 -13.06 -4.16 3.75
C GLY A 118 -11.62 -4.03 3.25
N CYS A 119 -11.52 -3.61 1.99
CA CYS A 119 -10.26 -3.47 1.30
C CYS A 119 -10.33 -2.34 0.28
N TRP A 120 -9.26 -1.58 0.13
CA TRP A 120 -9.07 -0.70 -1.01
C TRP A 120 -8.78 -1.52 -2.26
N GLU A 121 -9.47 -1.20 -3.35
CA GLU A 121 -9.32 -1.86 -4.65
C GLU A 121 -8.91 -0.87 -5.73
N PRO A 122 -7.97 -1.24 -6.63
CA PRO A 122 -7.58 -0.37 -7.73
C PRO A 122 -8.72 -0.28 -8.76
N VAL A 123 -8.99 0.94 -9.23
CA VAL A 123 -9.99 1.23 -10.28
C VAL A 123 -9.29 1.68 -11.56
N LEU A 124 -8.29 2.57 -11.43
CA LEU A 124 -7.64 3.22 -12.55
C LEU A 124 -6.25 3.65 -12.14
N THR A 125 -5.30 3.52 -13.04
CA THR A 125 -3.97 4.12 -12.90
C THR A 125 -3.74 5.08 -14.06
N VAL A 126 -3.22 6.27 -13.75
CA VAL A 126 -2.71 7.23 -14.73
C VAL A 126 -1.22 7.35 -14.51
N ARG A 127 -0.43 7.25 -15.56
CA ARG A 127 1.02 7.45 -15.55
C ARG A 127 1.42 8.45 -16.62
N ALA A 128 2.11 9.49 -16.23
CA ALA A 128 2.51 10.59 -17.12
C ALA A 128 1.33 11.12 -17.96
N GLY A 129 0.13 11.21 -17.37
CA GLY A 129 -1.08 11.66 -18.03
C GLY A 129 -1.80 10.59 -18.89
N GLU A 130 -1.24 9.40 -19.05
CA GLU A 130 -1.86 8.31 -19.81
C GLU A 130 -2.59 7.32 -18.90
N VAL A 131 -3.82 6.97 -19.27
CA VAL A 131 -4.62 5.99 -18.54
C VAL A 131 -4.10 4.58 -18.82
N ILE A 132 -3.70 3.88 -17.75
CA ILE A 132 -3.32 2.47 -17.80
C ILE A 132 -4.51 1.66 -17.27
N PRO A 133 -5.16 0.83 -18.11
CA PRO A 133 -6.28 0.00 -17.66
C PRO A 133 -5.81 -1.03 -16.64
N VAL A 134 -6.60 -1.20 -15.57
CA VAL A 134 -6.37 -2.28 -14.60
C VAL A 134 -6.71 -3.60 -15.30
N SER A 135 -5.72 -4.47 -15.49
CA SER A 135 -5.97 -5.81 -15.98
C SER A 135 -6.77 -6.60 -14.95
N THR A 136 -8.00 -6.95 -15.28
CA THR A 136 -8.73 -7.98 -14.53
C THR A 136 -8.04 -9.32 -14.79
N PRO A 137 -7.67 -10.10 -13.77
CA PRO A 137 -7.26 -11.48 -14.02
C PRO A 137 -8.41 -12.25 -14.66
N GLU A 138 -8.14 -12.95 -15.76
CA GLU A 138 -9.08 -13.92 -16.35
C GLU A 138 -9.27 -15.11 -15.41
#